data_a58947dc74eff38e0fa4cbf6b1195e4a
#
_entry.id   a58947dc74eff38e0fa4cbf6b1195e4a
#
_cell.length_a   1.000
_cell.length_b   1.000
_cell.length_c   1.000
_cell.angle_alpha   90.00
_cell.angle_beta   90.00
_cell.angle_gamma   90.00
#
_symmetry.space_group_name_H-M   'P 1'
#
loop_
_entity.id
_entity.type
_entity.pdbx_description
1 polymer ?
#
loop_
_entity_poly.entity_id
_entity_poly.type
_entity_poly.pdbx_seq_one_letter_code
_entity_poly.pdbx_strand_id
1 'polypeptide(L)'
;MRKIVAIAAFVSACLVAPWAAAAPLQLFPSPVYVTLQGSDSVASLPGGARWNNLDSAHYVAVSPDGRQLLVSSASTENVFIVDAKTGKTLATIAVGAVPQGVEIGPHGWFGLAVSAGTDSVTVIDMRALKPVKKIIVGKTPHNAHFAADGQLAYVTLQGGTGAAVLDMRSLAKTGEIAVPGIHGPHNLDLSADGRVLWVRDLTGSVAAVDLRTRKELALIPVAPGHAGIDVIPGGRYVFTGGIAGHVVDVIDPATFKVVKQVDVGQGPHGVRASRDGRWLYVAVTATNKIAVIDTHSLKVVKQFDTHGKLPFWVAVRGNN
;
A
#
# COMPACT_ATOMS: atom_id res chain seq x y z
N MET A 1 -61.57 68.00 5.86
CA MET A 1 -60.27 67.62 5.28
C MET A 1 -59.77 66.36 6.01
N ARG A 2 -59.94 65.18 5.43
CA ARG A 2 -59.47 63.92 6.02
C ARG A 2 -58.14 63.55 5.34
N LYS A 3 -57.09 63.42 6.14
CA LYS A 3 -55.76 62.95 5.68
C LYS A 3 -55.77 61.43 5.59
N ILE A 4 -55.51 60.92 4.41
CA ILE A 4 -55.30 59.47 4.20
C ILE A 4 -53.81 59.20 4.43
N VAL A 5 -53.49 58.31 5.38
CA VAL A 5 -52.14 57.82 5.65
C VAL A 5 -52.01 56.51 4.88
N ALA A 6 -51.11 56.47 3.91
CA ALA A 6 -50.76 55.26 3.16
C ALA A 6 -49.70 54.46 3.97
N ILE A 7 -50.00 53.23 4.36
CA ILE A 7 -49.08 52.31 4.96
C ILE A 7 -48.43 51.49 3.83
N ALA A 8 -47.14 51.70 3.60
CA ALA A 8 -46.33 50.85 2.71
C ALA A 8 -45.91 49.58 3.40
N ALA A 9 -46.41 48.45 2.93
CA ALA A 9 -45.96 47.13 3.41
C ALA A 9 -44.64 46.74 2.70
N PHE A 10 -43.54 46.66 3.46
CA PHE A 10 -42.29 46.08 2.98
C PHE A 10 -42.39 44.55 3.01
N VAL A 11 -42.49 43.92 1.85
CA VAL A 11 -42.33 42.47 1.70
C VAL A 11 -40.85 42.16 1.59
N SER A 12 -40.27 41.65 2.68
CA SER A 12 -38.89 41.15 2.71
C SER A 12 -38.85 39.80 1.99
N ALA A 13 -38.36 39.75 0.78
CA ALA A 13 -38.10 38.50 0.07
C ALA A 13 -36.82 37.87 0.64
N CYS A 14 -36.98 36.85 1.48
CA CYS A 14 -35.87 35.98 1.85
C CYS A 14 -35.41 35.21 0.61
N LEU A 15 -34.29 35.63 0.02
CA LEU A 15 -33.58 34.86 -0.98
C LEU A 15 -32.95 33.64 -0.28
N VAL A 16 -33.59 32.51 -0.40
CA VAL A 16 -32.99 31.20 -0.04
C VAL A 16 -31.93 30.92 -1.11
N ALA A 17 -30.67 31.10 -0.73
CA ALA A 17 -29.56 30.70 -1.59
C ALA A 17 -29.69 29.20 -1.90
N PRO A 18 -29.57 28.78 -3.18
CA PRO A 18 -29.63 27.37 -3.50
C PRO A 18 -28.44 26.65 -2.80
N TRP A 19 -28.76 25.60 -2.07
CA TRP A 19 -27.75 24.73 -1.47
C TRP A 19 -26.85 24.23 -2.58
N ALA A 20 -25.60 24.67 -2.59
CA ALA A 20 -24.62 24.17 -3.54
C ALA A 20 -24.51 22.66 -3.34
N ALA A 21 -24.93 21.89 -4.35
CA ALA A 21 -24.74 20.46 -4.33
C ALA A 21 -23.25 20.19 -4.10
N ALA A 22 -22.93 19.40 -3.08
CA ALA A 22 -21.55 19.02 -2.82
C ALA A 22 -20.97 18.36 -4.07
N ALA A 23 -19.79 18.81 -4.50
CA ALA A 23 -19.12 18.22 -5.64
C ALA A 23 -18.99 16.70 -5.42
N PRO A 24 -19.17 15.87 -6.46
CA PRO A 24 -19.06 14.43 -6.31
C PRO A 24 -17.65 14.07 -5.78
N LEU A 25 -17.60 13.14 -4.82
CA LEU A 25 -16.35 12.67 -4.21
C LEU A 25 -15.45 12.06 -5.29
N GLN A 26 -14.28 12.65 -5.50
CA GLN A 26 -13.26 12.09 -6.39
C GLN A 26 -12.51 10.98 -5.66
N LEU A 27 -13.03 9.75 -5.73
CA LEU A 27 -12.49 8.58 -5.03
C LEU A 27 -11.13 8.13 -5.56
N PHE A 28 -10.72 8.54 -6.75
CA PHE A 28 -9.46 8.16 -7.39
C PHE A 28 -8.75 9.41 -7.92
N PRO A 29 -7.98 10.13 -7.08
CA PRO A 29 -7.20 11.28 -7.52
C PRO A 29 -6.06 10.90 -8.47
N SER A 30 -5.64 9.64 -8.47
CA SER A 30 -4.70 9.02 -9.40
C SER A 30 -5.12 7.57 -9.68
N PRO A 31 -4.62 6.93 -10.77
CA PRO A 31 -4.84 5.51 -10.99
C PRO A 31 -4.39 4.66 -9.79
N VAL A 32 -5.21 3.66 -9.46
CA VAL A 32 -4.94 2.63 -8.48
C VAL A 32 -4.77 1.32 -9.22
N TYR A 33 -3.66 0.64 -9.01
CA TYR A 33 -3.33 -0.63 -9.66
C TYR A 33 -3.55 -1.77 -8.68
N VAL A 34 -4.20 -2.82 -9.13
CA VAL A 34 -4.57 -3.99 -8.31
C VAL A 34 -4.10 -5.25 -8.99
N THR A 35 -3.30 -6.06 -8.31
CA THR A 35 -3.00 -7.41 -8.79
C THR A 35 -4.21 -8.31 -8.64
N LEU A 36 -4.52 -9.05 -9.69
CA LEU A 36 -5.58 -10.05 -9.73
C LEU A 36 -4.92 -11.42 -9.91
N GLN A 37 -4.39 -11.95 -8.82
CA GLN A 37 -3.53 -13.13 -8.81
C GLN A 37 -4.19 -14.33 -9.44
N GLY A 38 -5.48 -14.56 -9.19
CA GLY A 38 -6.26 -15.65 -9.79
C GLY A 38 -6.73 -15.38 -11.23
N SER A 39 -6.27 -14.29 -11.86
CA SER A 39 -6.61 -13.89 -13.22
C SER A 39 -5.39 -13.45 -14.04
N ASP A 40 -4.17 -13.73 -13.57
CA ASP A 40 -2.89 -13.45 -14.25
C ASP A 40 -2.80 -12.04 -14.82
N SER A 41 -3.25 -11.05 -14.03
CA SER A 41 -3.42 -9.69 -14.53
C SER A 41 -3.27 -8.62 -13.44
N VAL A 42 -3.08 -7.38 -13.88
CA VAL A 42 -3.21 -6.16 -13.08
C VAL A 42 -4.37 -5.36 -13.64
N ALA A 43 -5.26 -4.87 -12.77
CA ALA A 43 -6.33 -3.94 -13.12
C ALA A 43 -5.96 -2.51 -12.72
N SER A 44 -6.47 -1.52 -13.46
CA SER A 44 -6.37 -0.10 -13.13
C SER A 44 -7.75 0.47 -12.83
N LEU A 45 -7.88 1.17 -11.71
CA LEU A 45 -9.10 1.87 -11.32
C LEU A 45 -8.88 3.39 -11.37
N PRO A 46 -9.91 4.19 -11.74
CA PRO A 46 -11.29 3.80 -12.04
C PRO A 46 -11.54 3.28 -13.46
N GLY A 47 -10.62 3.39 -14.38
CA GLY A 47 -10.85 3.16 -15.82
C GLY A 47 -11.12 1.72 -16.25
N GLY A 48 -10.97 0.72 -15.35
CA GLY A 48 -11.21 -0.69 -15.64
C GLY A 48 -10.24 -1.31 -16.66
N ALA A 49 -9.16 -0.62 -17.02
CA ALA A 49 -8.13 -1.18 -17.88
C ALA A 49 -7.48 -2.39 -17.20
N ARG A 50 -7.16 -3.40 -17.98
CA ARG A 50 -6.55 -4.64 -17.49
C ARG A 50 -5.36 -5.02 -18.36
N TRP A 51 -4.27 -5.36 -17.71
CA TRP A 51 -3.06 -5.87 -18.32
C TRP A 51 -2.92 -7.36 -18.00
N ASN A 52 -3.01 -8.18 -19.02
CA ASN A 52 -3.01 -9.64 -18.92
C ASN A 52 -1.61 -10.22 -19.19
N ASN A 53 -1.47 -11.54 -19.08
CA ASN A 53 -0.21 -12.29 -19.27
C ASN A 53 0.86 -11.90 -18.23
N LEU A 54 0.41 -11.68 -17.00
CA LEU A 54 1.25 -11.45 -15.85
C LEU A 54 1.04 -12.61 -14.87
N ASP A 55 1.67 -13.73 -15.17
CA ASP A 55 1.46 -15.03 -14.52
C ASP A 55 1.38 -14.89 -13.00
N SER A 56 0.21 -15.19 -12.42
CA SER A 56 -0.07 -15.09 -10.99
C SER A 56 0.43 -13.79 -10.37
N ALA A 57 0.04 -12.63 -10.98
CA ALA A 57 0.45 -11.29 -10.51
C ALA A 57 0.20 -11.14 -9.01
N HIS A 58 1.27 -10.96 -8.23
CA HIS A 58 1.24 -11.05 -6.77
C HIS A 58 1.35 -9.69 -6.10
N TYR A 59 2.51 -9.05 -6.18
CA TYR A 59 2.70 -7.66 -5.74
C TYR A 59 2.85 -6.74 -6.95
N VAL A 60 2.51 -5.47 -6.77
CA VAL A 60 2.72 -4.42 -7.77
C VAL A 60 3.19 -3.14 -7.08
N ALA A 61 4.16 -2.46 -7.70
CA ALA A 61 4.57 -1.11 -7.37
C ALA A 61 4.48 -0.22 -8.61
N VAL A 62 4.21 1.08 -8.43
CA VAL A 62 4.12 2.05 -9.51
C VAL A 62 5.23 3.09 -9.39
N SER A 63 5.89 3.42 -10.51
CA SER A 63 6.96 4.43 -10.52
C SER A 63 6.42 5.81 -10.10
N PRO A 64 7.26 6.67 -9.50
CA PRO A 64 6.85 8.01 -9.06
C PRO A 64 6.29 8.89 -10.18
N ASP A 65 6.74 8.69 -11.42
CA ASP A 65 6.21 9.38 -12.60
C ASP A 65 4.91 8.75 -13.15
N GLY A 66 4.53 7.56 -12.62
CA GLY A 66 3.34 6.82 -13.01
C GLY A 66 3.43 6.11 -14.36
N ARG A 67 4.63 5.94 -14.92
CA ARG A 67 4.82 5.35 -16.26
C ARG A 67 5.08 3.85 -16.27
N GLN A 68 5.63 3.32 -15.19
CA GLN A 68 6.01 1.92 -15.10
C GLN A 68 5.38 1.26 -13.88
N LEU A 69 5.04 -0.01 -14.04
CA LEU A 69 4.72 -0.92 -12.95
C LEU A 69 5.83 -1.96 -12.84
N LEU A 70 6.15 -2.33 -11.62
CA LEU A 70 6.95 -3.51 -11.31
C LEU A 70 6.02 -4.53 -10.66
N VAL A 71 5.90 -5.72 -11.25
CA VAL A 71 4.93 -6.75 -10.84
C VAL A 71 5.66 -8.05 -10.57
N SER A 72 5.48 -8.66 -9.40
CA SER A 72 6.00 -10.00 -9.12
C SER A 72 5.02 -11.09 -9.50
N SER A 73 5.54 -12.29 -9.76
CA SER A 73 4.78 -13.50 -10.06
C SER A 73 4.85 -14.47 -8.88
N ALA A 74 3.70 -14.98 -8.44
CA ALA A 74 3.67 -16.04 -7.41
C ALA A 74 3.90 -17.44 -7.99
N SER A 75 3.88 -17.61 -9.31
CA SER A 75 3.99 -18.92 -10.00
C SER A 75 5.27 -19.11 -10.79
N THR A 76 6.04 -18.04 -11.01
CA THR A 76 7.31 -18.07 -11.75
C THR A 76 8.44 -17.44 -10.92
N GLU A 77 9.68 -17.53 -11.42
CA GLU A 77 10.83 -16.87 -10.78
C GLU A 77 11.06 -15.43 -11.30
N ASN A 78 10.03 -14.83 -11.90
CA ASN A 78 10.16 -13.58 -12.63
C ASN A 78 9.43 -12.41 -11.95
N VAL A 79 9.91 -11.21 -12.27
CA VAL A 79 9.13 -9.98 -12.17
C VAL A 79 8.98 -9.36 -13.57
N PHE A 80 7.91 -8.60 -13.74
CA PHE A 80 7.58 -7.91 -14.97
C PHE A 80 7.69 -6.41 -14.78
N ILE A 81 8.36 -5.72 -15.71
CA ILE A 81 8.26 -4.27 -15.84
C ILE A 81 7.24 -3.99 -16.94
N VAL A 82 6.19 -3.25 -16.60
CA VAL A 82 5.03 -3.02 -17.49
C VAL A 82 4.87 -1.51 -17.71
N ASP A 83 4.60 -1.12 -18.96
CA ASP A 83 4.16 0.25 -19.26
C ASP A 83 2.77 0.47 -18.67
N ALA A 84 2.67 1.40 -17.74
CA ALA A 84 1.45 1.61 -16.95
C ALA A 84 0.28 2.18 -17.76
N LYS A 85 0.53 2.74 -18.95
CA LYS A 85 -0.50 3.29 -19.83
C LYS A 85 -1.05 2.24 -20.79
N THR A 86 -0.16 1.41 -21.35
CA THR A 86 -0.52 0.48 -22.45
C THR A 86 -0.66 -0.96 -21.99
N GLY A 87 -0.14 -1.30 -20.81
CA GLY A 87 -0.06 -2.67 -20.32
C GLY A 87 1.01 -3.54 -21.02
N LYS A 88 1.83 -2.94 -21.88
CA LYS A 88 2.90 -3.67 -22.57
C LYS A 88 3.99 -4.07 -21.58
N THR A 89 4.35 -5.34 -21.53
CA THR A 89 5.53 -5.80 -20.81
C THR A 89 6.78 -5.28 -21.50
N LEU A 90 7.54 -4.44 -20.79
CA LEU A 90 8.79 -3.82 -21.24
C LEU A 90 9.98 -4.73 -21.00
N ALA A 91 9.96 -5.48 -19.90
CA ALA A 91 10.97 -6.47 -19.56
C ALA A 91 10.39 -7.55 -18.64
N THR A 92 10.95 -8.76 -18.76
CA THR A 92 10.77 -9.87 -17.82
C THR A 92 12.15 -10.19 -17.23
N ILE A 93 12.26 -10.18 -15.90
CA ILE A 93 13.52 -10.30 -15.18
C ILE A 93 13.45 -11.48 -14.23
N ALA A 94 14.35 -12.46 -14.40
CA ALA A 94 14.52 -13.55 -13.46
C ALA A 94 15.18 -13.03 -12.16
N VAL A 95 14.50 -13.19 -11.03
CA VAL A 95 14.95 -12.69 -9.73
C VAL A 95 15.28 -13.80 -8.74
N GLY A 96 14.78 -15.01 -8.98
CA GLY A 96 14.97 -16.20 -8.16
C GLY A 96 13.64 -16.74 -7.65
N ALA A 97 13.71 -17.89 -6.99
CA ALA A 97 12.52 -18.65 -6.58
C ALA A 97 11.66 -17.88 -5.57
N VAL A 98 10.35 -18.05 -5.71
CA VAL A 98 9.31 -17.49 -4.85
C VAL A 98 9.43 -15.96 -4.73
N PRO A 99 9.24 -15.20 -5.84
CA PRO A 99 9.16 -13.75 -5.77
C PRO A 99 7.98 -13.30 -4.90
N GLN A 100 8.23 -12.31 -4.06
CA GLN A 100 7.27 -11.74 -3.12
C GLN A 100 7.10 -10.23 -3.39
N GLY A 101 7.29 -9.40 -2.38
CA GLY A 101 7.15 -7.96 -2.49
C GLY A 101 8.05 -7.34 -3.55
N VAL A 102 7.52 -6.33 -4.21
CA VAL A 102 8.26 -5.44 -5.11
C VAL A 102 8.01 -3.99 -4.70
N GLU A 103 9.03 -3.16 -4.89
CA GLU A 103 8.97 -1.75 -4.56
C GLU A 103 9.74 -0.96 -5.62
N ILE A 104 9.31 0.27 -5.92
CA ILE A 104 10.08 1.22 -6.74
C ILE A 104 10.45 2.41 -5.88
N GLY A 105 11.73 2.69 -5.76
CA GLY A 105 12.24 3.76 -4.92
C GLY A 105 11.73 5.14 -5.30
N PRO A 106 11.78 6.12 -4.36
CA PRO A 106 11.14 7.43 -4.49
C PRO A 106 11.65 8.27 -5.65
N HIS A 107 12.86 7.97 -6.17
CA HIS A 107 13.43 8.63 -7.35
C HIS A 107 13.14 7.90 -8.66
N GLY A 108 12.52 6.72 -8.62
CA GLY A 108 12.23 5.91 -9.81
C GLY A 108 13.48 5.33 -10.50
N TRP A 109 14.64 5.32 -9.80
CA TRP A 109 15.89 4.77 -10.37
C TRP A 109 16.01 3.27 -10.16
N PHE A 110 15.68 2.83 -8.96
CA PHE A 110 15.79 1.43 -8.57
C PHE A 110 14.42 0.84 -8.24
N GLY A 111 14.23 -0.39 -8.69
CA GLY A 111 13.23 -1.31 -8.18
C GLY A 111 13.89 -2.36 -7.31
N LEU A 112 13.16 -2.84 -6.32
CA LEU A 112 13.53 -4.00 -5.51
C LEU A 112 12.55 -5.12 -5.79
N ALA A 113 13.08 -6.33 -5.96
CA ALA A 113 12.28 -7.55 -6.05
C ALA A 113 12.79 -8.54 -5.00
N VAL A 114 11.93 -8.88 -4.07
CA VAL A 114 12.23 -9.80 -2.96
C VAL A 114 11.96 -11.23 -3.43
N SER A 115 12.91 -12.14 -3.18
CA SER A 115 12.80 -13.56 -3.52
C SER A 115 12.99 -14.41 -2.27
N ALA A 116 11.87 -14.94 -1.75
CA ALA A 116 11.84 -15.71 -0.51
C ALA A 116 12.61 -17.05 -0.62
N GLY A 117 12.51 -17.71 -1.77
CA GLY A 117 13.16 -19.01 -2.00
C GLY A 117 14.66 -18.94 -2.27
N THR A 118 15.23 -17.74 -2.44
CA THR A 118 16.68 -17.53 -2.65
C THR A 118 17.28 -16.59 -1.61
N ASP A 119 16.55 -16.27 -0.53
CA ASP A 119 17.01 -15.45 0.59
C ASP A 119 17.59 -14.09 0.14
N SER A 120 17.04 -13.49 -0.93
CA SER A 120 17.66 -12.38 -1.62
C SER A 120 16.69 -11.29 -2.05
N VAL A 121 17.27 -10.12 -2.33
CA VAL A 121 16.64 -9.01 -3.03
C VAL A 121 17.41 -8.74 -4.30
N THR A 122 16.72 -8.66 -5.43
CA THR A 122 17.29 -8.21 -6.71
C THR A 122 17.02 -6.71 -6.85
N VAL A 123 18.10 -5.93 -7.00
CA VAL A 123 18.03 -4.52 -7.35
C VAL A 123 17.94 -4.40 -8.86
N ILE A 124 16.97 -3.64 -9.35
CA ILE A 124 16.68 -3.46 -10.78
C ILE A 124 16.86 -1.99 -11.14
N ASP A 125 17.62 -1.71 -12.19
CA ASP A 125 17.65 -0.39 -12.82
C ASP A 125 16.37 -0.21 -13.65
N MET A 126 15.49 0.65 -13.19
CA MET A 126 14.18 0.89 -13.82
C MET A 126 14.26 1.66 -15.15
N ARG A 127 15.39 2.32 -15.43
CA ARG A 127 15.62 3.01 -16.72
C ARG A 127 16.21 2.05 -17.74
N ALA A 128 17.21 1.27 -17.32
CA ALA A 128 17.87 0.29 -18.18
C ALA A 128 17.06 -1.01 -18.31
N LEU A 129 16.01 -1.19 -17.50
CA LEU A 129 15.09 -2.35 -17.50
C LEU A 129 15.87 -3.68 -17.27
N LYS A 130 16.84 -3.68 -16.37
CA LYS A 130 17.71 -4.85 -16.12
C LYS A 130 18.13 -4.96 -14.65
N PRO A 131 18.45 -6.18 -14.17
CA PRO A 131 18.99 -6.36 -12.85
C PRO A 131 20.40 -5.75 -12.75
N VAL A 132 20.71 -5.15 -11.59
CA VAL A 132 22.00 -4.54 -11.27
C VAL A 132 22.77 -5.39 -10.26
N LYS A 133 22.06 -5.84 -9.22
CA LYS A 133 22.67 -6.55 -8.08
C LYS A 133 21.68 -7.51 -7.46
N LYS A 134 22.16 -8.67 -7.04
CA LYS A 134 21.47 -9.55 -6.11
C LYS A 134 22.13 -9.45 -4.74
N ILE A 135 21.35 -9.20 -3.69
CA ILE A 135 21.82 -9.01 -2.31
C ILE A 135 21.21 -10.14 -1.47
N ILE A 136 22.04 -10.95 -0.82
CA ILE A 136 21.58 -11.92 0.18
C ILE A 136 21.20 -11.14 1.44
N VAL A 137 19.96 -11.28 1.91
CA VAL A 137 19.43 -10.45 2.99
C VAL A 137 19.13 -11.22 4.26
N GLY A 138 18.85 -12.51 4.19
CA GLY A 138 18.50 -13.38 5.30
C GLY A 138 17.32 -14.27 4.95
N LYS A 139 16.92 -15.15 5.88
CA LYS A 139 15.96 -16.24 5.61
C LYS A 139 14.56 -15.74 5.23
N THR A 140 14.08 -16.25 4.10
CA THR A 140 12.72 -16.08 3.61
C THR A 140 12.27 -14.62 3.66
N PRO A 141 12.97 -13.69 2.97
CA PRO A 141 12.56 -12.30 2.93
C PRO A 141 11.19 -12.19 2.24
N HIS A 142 10.36 -11.21 2.66
CA HIS A 142 9.00 -11.13 2.14
C HIS A 142 8.68 -9.82 1.45
N ASN A 143 8.83 -8.68 2.12
CA ASN A 143 8.53 -7.38 1.54
C ASN A 143 9.67 -6.39 1.77
N ALA A 144 9.74 -5.37 0.94
CA ALA A 144 10.72 -4.29 1.03
C ALA A 144 10.03 -2.93 1.04
N HIS A 145 10.64 -1.95 1.69
CA HIS A 145 10.21 -0.56 1.65
C HIS A 145 11.40 0.38 1.72
N PHE A 146 11.40 1.42 0.85
CA PHE A 146 12.45 2.44 0.86
C PHE A 146 12.21 3.49 1.94
N ALA A 147 13.28 4.00 2.53
CA ALA A 147 13.22 5.29 3.21
C ALA A 147 12.85 6.40 2.22
N ALA A 148 12.21 7.47 2.70
CA ALA A 148 11.69 8.55 1.85
C ALA A 148 12.77 9.25 1.00
N ASP A 149 14.03 9.26 1.46
CA ASP A 149 15.17 9.79 0.73
C ASP A 149 15.81 8.79 -0.26
N GLY A 150 15.32 7.54 -0.27
CA GLY A 150 15.82 6.46 -1.12
C GLY A 150 17.24 5.97 -0.79
N GLN A 151 17.84 6.40 0.32
CA GLN A 151 19.20 5.99 0.69
C GLN A 151 19.24 4.62 1.38
N LEU A 152 18.20 4.29 2.11
CA LEU A 152 18.04 3.01 2.77
C LEU A 152 16.78 2.30 2.24
N ALA A 153 16.78 0.97 2.36
CA ALA A 153 15.60 0.16 2.25
C ALA A 153 15.58 -0.89 3.36
N TYR A 154 14.40 -1.27 3.78
CA TYR A 154 14.15 -2.25 4.82
C TYR A 154 13.45 -3.46 4.21
N VAL A 155 13.83 -4.67 4.63
CA VAL A 155 13.29 -5.91 4.07
C VAL A 155 12.87 -6.82 5.21
N THR A 156 11.60 -7.20 5.29
CA THR A 156 11.13 -8.16 6.31
C THR A 156 11.75 -9.53 6.07
N LEU A 157 12.17 -10.17 7.15
CA LEU A 157 12.74 -11.51 7.15
C LEU A 157 11.75 -12.49 7.80
N GLN A 158 10.84 -13.05 7.00
CA GLN A 158 9.78 -13.91 7.48
C GLN A 158 10.29 -15.19 8.14
N GLY A 159 11.42 -15.72 7.70
CA GLY A 159 12.12 -16.83 8.34
C GLY A 159 13.06 -16.41 9.48
N GLY A 160 13.06 -15.14 9.85
CA GLY A 160 13.85 -14.55 10.92
C GLY A 160 12.99 -13.84 11.97
N THR A 161 13.55 -12.84 12.64
CA THR A 161 12.89 -12.10 13.73
C THR A 161 12.87 -10.60 13.52
N GLY A 162 12.97 -10.12 12.27
CA GLY A 162 13.03 -8.69 12.07
C GLY A 162 13.14 -8.27 10.60
N ALA A 163 13.90 -7.21 10.35
CA ALA A 163 14.10 -6.65 9.03
C ALA A 163 15.58 -6.40 8.73
N ALA A 164 16.02 -6.76 7.51
CA ALA A 164 17.32 -6.37 6.98
C ALA A 164 17.33 -4.90 6.59
N VAL A 165 18.50 -4.25 6.73
CA VAL A 165 18.74 -2.87 6.30
C VAL A 165 19.67 -2.91 5.10
N LEU A 166 19.24 -2.32 4.00
CA LEU A 166 20.01 -2.16 2.77
C LEU A 166 20.45 -0.71 2.61
N ASP A 167 21.71 -0.51 2.32
CA ASP A 167 22.24 0.77 1.85
C ASP A 167 22.17 0.79 0.32
N MET A 168 21.39 1.71 -0.23
CA MET A 168 21.13 1.78 -1.66
C MET A 168 22.22 2.46 -2.47
N ARG A 169 23.19 3.08 -1.81
CA ARG A 169 24.37 3.63 -2.46
C ARG A 169 25.42 2.56 -2.74
N SER A 170 25.67 1.72 -1.74
CA SER A 170 26.61 0.59 -1.87
C SER A 170 25.98 -0.68 -2.44
N LEU A 171 24.64 -0.72 -2.53
CA LEU A 171 23.84 -1.88 -2.90
C LEU A 171 24.23 -3.12 -2.06
N ALA A 172 24.22 -2.94 -0.74
CA ALA A 172 24.63 -3.97 0.21
C ALA A 172 23.75 -3.97 1.46
N LYS A 173 23.62 -5.15 2.08
CA LYS A 173 23.06 -5.27 3.42
C LYS A 173 24.06 -4.70 4.43
N THR A 174 23.61 -3.79 5.28
CA THR A 174 24.44 -3.13 6.30
C THR A 174 24.10 -3.53 7.72
N GLY A 175 22.96 -4.22 7.93
CA GLY A 175 22.56 -4.67 9.26
C GLY A 175 21.19 -5.29 9.27
N GLU A 176 20.71 -5.54 10.50
CA GLU A 176 19.35 -6.00 10.78
C GLU A 176 18.76 -5.22 11.96
N ILE A 177 17.45 -5.11 11.97
CA ILE A 177 16.67 -4.59 13.08
C ILE A 177 15.87 -5.76 13.63
N ALA A 178 16.16 -6.14 14.87
CA ALA A 178 15.37 -7.13 15.57
C ALA A 178 14.00 -6.55 15.95
N VAL A 179 12.95 -7.34 15.77
CA VAL A 179 11.57 -7.01 16.15
C VAL A 179 11.06 -8.12 17.06
N PRO A 180 11.35 -8.04 18.37
CA PRO A 180 10.89 -9.04 19.33
C PRO A 180 9.36 -9.15 19.34
N GLY A 181 8.82 -10.33 19.62
CA GLY A 181 7.38 -10.54 19.69
C GLY A 181 6.66 -10.68 18.34
N ILE A 182 7.32 -10.44 17.22
CA ILE A 182 6.79 -10.67 15.87
C ILE A 182 7.10 -12.10 15.41
N HIS A 183 6.10 -12.77 14.87
CA HIS A 183 6.20 -14.14 14.34
C HIS A 183 6.07 -14.14 12.82
N GLY A 184 7.19 -14.29 12.12
CA GLY A 184 7.25 -14.21 10.66
C GLY A 184 6.94 -12.78 10.17
N PRO A 185 7.90 -11.84 10.29
CA PRO A 185 7.77 -10.49 9.73
C PRO A 185 7.34 -10.53 8.27
N HIS A 186 6.16 -9.95 7.97
CA HIS A 186 5.52 -10.11 6.66
C HIS A 186 5.57 -8.83 5.84
N ASN A 187 4.84 -7.81 6.24
CA ASN A 187 4.85 -6.51 5.59
C ASN A 187 5.37 -5.42 6.54
N LEU A 188 5.83 -4.33 5.97
CA LEU A 188 6.39 -3.21 6.70
C LEU A 188 6.04 -1.89 6.04
N ASP A 189 6.11 -0.84 6.83
CA ASP A 189 6.04 0.55 6.37
C ASP A 189 6.78 1.47 7.35
N LEU A 190 7.03 2.70 6.96
CA LEU A 190 7.70 3.71 7.76
C LEU A 190 6.75 4.82 8.19
N SER A 191 6.96 5.36 9.39
CA SER A 191 6.31 6.61 9.74
C SER A 191 6.71 7.73 8.79
N ALA A 192 5.83 8.73 8.61
CA ALA A 192 6.05 9.83 7.66
C ALA A 192 7.35 10.62 7.92
N ASP A 193 7.83 10.62 9.17
CA ASP A 193 9.11 11.23 9.56
C ASP A 193 10.31 10.28 9.47
N GLY A 194 10.09 9.03 9.04
CA GLY A 194 11.11 8.00 8.89
C GLY A 194 11.71 7.49 10.20
N ARG A 195 11.08 7.74 11.36
CA ARG A 195 11.63 7.37 12.68
C ARG A 195 11.14 6.04 13.20
N VAL A 196 9.97 5.60 12.80
CA VAL A 196 9.33 4.36 13.27
C VAL A 196 9.17 3.41 12.11
N LEU A 197 9.68 2.20 12.28
CA LEU A 197 9.42 1.06 11.42
C LEU A 197 8.20 0.32 11.97
N TRP A 198 7.17 0.16 11.15
CA TRP A 198 5.98 -0.63 11.44
C TRP A 198 6.10 -1.96 10.73
N VAL A 199 5.96 -3.06 11.47
CA VAL A 199 6.10 -4.42 10.94
C VAL A 199 4.86 -5.22 11.27
N ARG A 200 4.21 -5.76 10.25
CA ARG A 200 3.08 -6.67 10.33
C ARG A 200 3.59 -8.12 10.27
N ASP A 201 3.07 -8.99 11.11
CA ASP A 201 3.42 -10.42 11.12
C ASP A 201 2.41 -11.30 10.37
N LEU A 202 2.66 -12.62 10.37
CA LEU A 202 1.80 -13.62 9.76
C LEU A 202 0.53 -13.91 10.57
N THR A 203 0.50 -13.60 11.86
CA THR A 203 -0.49 -14.15 12.79
C THR A 203 -1.56 -13.15 13.20
N GLY A 204 -1.22 -11.90 13.41
CA GLY A 204 -2.17 -10.90 13.86
C GLY A 204 -1.55 -9.91 14.84
N SER A 205 -0.29 -9.51 14.61
CA SER A 205 0.39 -8.48 15.38
C SER A 205 1.06 -7.45 14.50
N VAL A 206 1.13 -6.22 14.98
CA VAL A 206 1.93 -5.13 14.42
C VAL A 206 2.91 -4.66 15.48
N ALA A 207 4.19 -4.63 15.17
CA ALA A 207 5.20 -3.98 16.01
C ALA A 207 5.54 -2.61 15.48
N ALA A 208 5.78 -1.66 16.39
CA ALA A 208 6.38 -0.36 16.11
C ALA A 208 7.79 -0.33 16.70
N VAL A 209 8.79 0.01 15.90
CA VAL A 209 10.21 0.03 16.31
C VAL A 209 10.82 1.39 16.03
N ASP A 210 11.43 2.00 17.04
CA ASP A 210 12.22 3.23 16.87
C ASP A 210 13.52 2.92 16.13
N LEU A 211 13.68 3.49 14.95
CA LEU A 211 14.83 3.22 14.08
C LEU A 211 16.16 3.76 14.62
N ARG A 212 16.13 4.82 15.43
CA ARG A 212 17.33 5.42 16.01
C ARG A 212 17.85 4.58 17.17
N THR A 213 16.96 4.14 18.07
CA THR A 213 17.35 3.35 19.26
C THR A 213 17.31 1.85 19.02
N ARG A 214 16.65 1.40 17.93
CA ARG A 214 16.36 0.01 17.58
C ARG A 214 15.56 -0.73 18.67
N LYS A 215 14.73 0.01 19.41
CA LYS A 215 13.88 -0.54 20.46
C LYS A 215 12.44 -0.64 19.98
N GLU A 216 11.79 -1.75 20.34
CA GLU A 216 10.35 -1.88 20.17
C GLU A 216 9.64 -0.88 21.07
N LEU A 217 8.75 -0.09 20.49
CA LEU A 217 7.90 0.89 21.17
C LEU A 217 6.58 0.24 21.60
N ALA A 218 6.06 -0.66 20.77
CA ALA A 218 4.80 -1.36 21.04
C ALA A 218 4.68 -2.65 20.19
N LEU A 219 3.96 -3.61 20.74
CA LEU A 219 3.41 -4.78 20.05
C LEU A 219 1.89 -4.71 20.16
N ILE A 220 1.19 -4.65 19.03
CA ILE A 220 -0.23 -4.31 18.92
C ILE A 220 -0.97 -5.49 18.32
N PRO A 221 -1.92 -6.12 19.04
CA PRO A 221 -2.81 -7.12 18.47
C PRO A 221 -3.74 -6.49 17.43
N VAL A 222 -3.91 -7.16 16.29
CA VAL A 222 -4.74 -6.72 15.16
C VAL A 222 -5.49 -7.91 14.56
N ALA A 223 -6.29 -7.69 13.53
CA ALA A 223 -7.05 -8.73 12.83
C ALA A 223 -6.17 -9.91 12.40
N PRO A 224 -6.68 -11.16 12.46
CA PRO A 224 -5.88 -12.37 12.25
C PRO A 224 -5.43 -12.57 10.81
N GLY A 225 -4.34 -13.33 10.65
CA GLY A 225 -3.69 -13.62 9.38
C GLY A 225 -2.74 -12.51 8.93
N HIS A 226 -2.04 -12.74 7.84
CA HIS A 226 -1.15 -11.73 7.25
C HIS A 226 -1.92 -10.69 6.42
N ALA A 227 -1.33 -9.54 6.24
CA ALA A 227 -1.85 -8.49 5.34
C ALA A 227 -0.81 -7.39 5.07
N GLY A 228 -1.17 -6.45 4.23
CA GLY A 228 -0.47 -5.18 4.07
C GLY A 228 -0.60 -4.29 5.32
N ILE A 229 0.31 -3.36 5.41
CA ILE A 229 0.31 -2.26 6.38
C ILE A 229 0.63 -0.97 5.62
N ASP A 230 0.01 0.13 6.00
CA ASP A 230 0.20 1.42 5.35
C ASP A 230 0.11 2.56 6.37
N VAL A 231 1.16 3.36 6.45
CA VAL A 231 1.17 4.61 7.21
C VAL A 231 0.70 5.72 6.28
N ILE A 232 -0.50 6.21 6.48
CA ILE A 232 -1.05 7.21 5.55
C ILE A 232 -0.19 8.48 5.49
N PRO A 233 -0.10 9.13 4.33
CA PRO A 233 0.56 10.43 4.20
C PRO A 233 0.09 11.40 5.27
N GLY A 234 1.05 12.07 5.94
CA GLY A 234 0.77 12.91 7.10
C GLY A 234 0.77 12.18 8.44
N GLY A 235 0.88 10.84 8.45
CA GLY A 235 1.15 10.05 9.66
C GLY A 235 0.02 9.99 10.69
N ARG A 236 -1.21 10.38 10.33
CA ARG A 236 -2.33 10.41 11.26
C ARG A 236 -2.75 9.03 11.76
N TYR A 237 -2.71 8.04 10.90
CA TYR A 237 -3.09 6.65 11.20
C TYR A 237 -2.19 5.66 10.49
N VAL A 238 -2.12 4.47 11.05
CA VAL A 238 -1.58 3.27 10.41
C VAL A 238 -2.73 2.30 10.19
N PHE A 239 -2.85 1.79 8.97
CA PHE A 239 -3.89 0.84 8.59
C PHE A 239 -3.29 -0.53 8.30
N THR A 240 -3.96 -1.58 8.74
CA THR A 240 -3.60 -2.95 8.37
C THR A 240 -4.83 -3.83 8.25
N GLY A 241 -4.83 -4.73 7.28
CA GLY A 241 -5.85 -5.76 7.16
C GLY A 241 -5.54 -7.00 7.99
N GLY A 242 -6.29 -8.06 7.71
CA GLY A 242 -6.04 -9.42 8.20
C GLY A 242 -6.76 -10.40 7.29
N ILE A 243 -6.04 -11.15 6.45
CA ILE A 243 -6.64 -11.99 5.41
C ILE A 243 -7.57 -13.09 5.96
N ALA A 244 -7.36 -13.50 7.21
CA ALA A 244 -8.24 -14.46 7.90
C ALA A 244 -9.46 -13.80 8.57
N GLY A 245 -9.57 -12.46 8.51
CA GLY A 245 -10.64 -11.67 9.08
C GLY A 245 -11.48 -10.96 8.02
N HIS A 246 -12.17 -9.91 8.46
CA HIS A 246 -13.05 -9.10 7.61
C HIS A 246 -12.91 -7.60 7.86
N VAL A 247 -11.98 -7.19 8.73
CA VAL A 247 -11.79 -5.78 9.11
C VAL A 247 -10.41 -5.26 8.71
N VAL A 248 -10.33 -3.95 8.56
CA VAL A 248 -9.10 -3.17 8.57
C VAL A 248 -8.99 -2.50 9.92
N ASP A 249 -7.89 -2.75 10.63
CA ASP A 249 -7.55 -2.07 11.87
C ASP A 249 -6.96 -0.70 11.59
N VAL A 250 -7.39 0.28 12.38
CA VAL A 250 -6.89 1.65 12.38
C VAL A 250 -6.10 1.86 13.66
N ILE A 251 -4.81 2.06 13.56
CA ILE A 251 -3.91 2.26 14.68
C ILE A 251 -3.59 3.76 14.79
N ASP A 252 -3.71 4.30 15.99
CA ASP A 252 -3.21 5.64 16.31
C ASP A 252 -1.72 5.55 16.67
N PRO A 253 -0.83 6.15 15.87
CA PRO A 253 0.61 6.07 16.10
C PRO A 253 1.08 6.83 17.34
N ALA A 254 0.27 7.76 17.90
CA ALA A 254 0.62 8.48 19.12
C ALA A 254 0.38 7.64 20.38
N THR A 255 -0.61 6.74 20.33
CA THR A 255 -0.99 5.90 21.48
C THR A 255 -0.64 4.45 21.31
N PHE A 256 -0.26 4.02 20.10
CA PHE A 256 -0.01 2.63 19.70
C PHE A 256 -1.21 1.70 19.99
N LYS A 257 -2.42 2.19 19.77
CA LYS A 257 -3.65 1.41 19.98
C LYS A 257 -4.50 1.35 18.74
N VAL A 258 -5.19 0.23 18.56
CA VAL A 258 -6.29 0.12 17.60
C VAL A 258 -7.44 1.00 18.10
N VAL A 259 -7.76 2.06 17.37
CA VAL A 259 -8.80 3.02 17.71
C VAL A 259 -10.12 2.75 16.97
N LYS A 260 -10.05 1.97 15.88
CA LYS A 260 -11.21 1.61 15.08
C LYS A 260 -10.95 0.32 14.31
N GLN A 261 -11.98 -0.46 14.12
CA GLN A 261 -12.04 -1.55 13.14
C GLN A 261 -13.09 -1.19 12.09
N VAL A 262 -12.71 -1.27 10.82
CA VAL A 262 -13.59 -0.96 9.68
C VAL A 262 -13.89 -2.25 8.94
N ASP A 263 -15.14 -2.70 8.97
CA ASP A 263 -15.58 -3.88 8.21
C ASP A 263 -15.55 -3.58 6.71
N VAL A 264 -14.81 -4.39 5.96
CA VAL A 264 -14.64 -4.28 4.50
C VAL A 264 -15.04 -5.56 3.77
N GLY A 265 -15.43 -6.61 4.51
CA GLY A 265 -15.70 -7.94 3.98
C GLY A 265 -14.49 -8.86 4.07
N GLN A 266 -14.70 -10.13 3.73
CA GLN A 266 -13.75 -11.23 3.97
C GLN A 266 -12.43 -11.11 3.20
N GLY A 267 -11.33 -11.27 3.91
CA GLY A 267 -9.98 -11.36 3.35
C GLY A 267 -9.35 -10.03 2.93
N PRO A 268 -9.40 -8.95 3.75
CA PRO A 268 -8.66 -7.74 3.45
C PRO A 268 -7.16 -8.01 3.50
N HIS A 269 -6.45 -7.81 2.37
CA HIS A 269 -5.02 -8.09 2.28
C HIS A 269 -4.21 -6.84 1.95
N GLY A 270 -4.10 -6.46 0.69
CA GLY A 270 -3.35 -5.26 0.28
C GLY A 270 -4.07 -4.00 0.69
N VAL A 271 -3.36 -3.07 1.32
CA VAL A 271 -3.87 -1.76 1.72
C VAL A 271 -2.91 -0.69 1.24
N ARG A 272 -3.43 0.40 0.63
CA ARG A 272 -2.65 1.58 0.25
C ARG A 272 -3.51 2.84 0.27
N ALA A 273 -3.00 3.91 0.85
CA ALA A 273 -3.65 5.21 0.84
C ALA A 273 -3.39 5.97 -0.45
N SER A 274 -4.30 6.88 -0.80
CA SER A 274 -4.04 7.90 -1.82
C SER A 274 -2.92 8.84 -1.35
N ARG A 275 -2.22 9.47 -2.31
CA ARG A 275 -1.10 10.38 -2.02
C ARG A 275 -1.48 11.55 -1.09
N ASP A 276 -2.72 12.01 -1.15
CA ASP A 276 -3.25 13.05 -0.27
C ASP A 276 -3.71 12.54 1.09
N GLY A 277 -3.59 11.22 1.34
CA GLY A 277 -4.01 10.55 2.57
C GLY A 277 -5.52 10.50 2.78
N ARG A 278 -6.33 10.93 1.80
CA ARG A 278 -7.80 11.02 1.94
C ARG A 278 -8.49 9.67 1.85
N TRP A 279 -8.01 8.79 0.98
CA TRP A 279 -8.62 7.50 0.69
C TRP A 279 -7.67 6.36 1.00
N LEU A 280 -8.19 5.29 1.57
CA LEU A 280 -7.50 4.01 1.67
C LEU A 280 -8.17 3.01 0.75
N TYR A 281 -7.40 2.35 -0.10
CA TYR A 281 -7.86 1.27 -0.98
C TYR A 281 -7.45 -0.05 -0.37
N VAL A 282 -8.42 -0.97 -0.31
CA VAL A 282 -8.25 -2.29 0.32
C VAL A 282 -8.62 -3.37 -0.67
N ALA A 283 -7.69 -4.26 -0.97
CA ALA A 283 -7.96 -5.48 -1.71
C ALA A 283 -8.69 -6.47 -0.80
N VAL A 284 -9.98 -6.73 -1.09
CA VAL A 284 -10.82 -7.68 -0.36
C VAL A 284 -10.82 -8.99 -1.11
N THR A 285 -9.83 -9.81 -0.80
CA THR A 285 -9.38 -10.95 -1.61
C THR A 285 -10.47 -12.00 -1.83
N ALA A 286 -11.20 -12.38 -0.77
CA ALA A 286 -12.20 -13.44 -0.86
C ALA A 286 -13.49 -13.03 -1.61
N THR A 287 -13.76 -11.73 -1.74
CA THR A 287 -14.98 -11.22 -2.39
C THR A 287 -14.71 -10.58 -3.75
N ASN A 288 -13.47 -10.57 -4.23
CA ASN A 288 -13.04 -9.99 -5.50
C ASN A 288 -13.38 -8.50 -5.64
N LYS A 289 -13.23 -7.74 -4.55
CA LYS A 289 -13.55 -6.31 -4.50
C LYS A 289 -12.37 -5.45 -4.06
N ILE A 290 -12.48 -4.17 -4.38
CA ILE A 290 -11.71 -3.11 -3.74
C ILE A 290 -12.68 -2.28 -2.90
N ALA A 291 -12.41 -2.21 -1.59
CA ALA A 291 -13.10 -1.27 -0.70
C ALA A 291 -12.33 0.05 -0.63
N VAL A 292 -13.06 1.16 -0.63
CA VAL A 292 -12.50 2.51 -0.43
C VAL A 292 -12.98 3.04 0.91
N ILE A 293 -12.03 3.32 1.79
CA ILE A 293 -12.28 3.90 3.11
C ILE A 293 -11.93 5.39 3.07
N ASP A 294 -12.83 6.22 3.58
CA ASP A 294 -12.54 7.62 3.90
C ASP A 294 -11.74 7.67 5.21
N THR A 295 -10.50 8.11 5.15
CA THR A 295 -9.59 8.12 6.31
C THR A 295 -9.94 9.14 7.38
N HIS A 296 -10.81 10.12 7.09
CA HIS A 296 -11.27 11.10 8.08
C HIS A 296 -12.47 10.56 8.86
N SER A 297 -13.45 9.99 8.17
CA SER A 297 -14.66 9.42 8.81
C SER A 297 -14.45 7.98 9.27
N LEU A 298 -13.39 7.31 8.81
CA LEU A 298 -13.09 5.90 9.07
C LEU A 298 -14.29 5.00 8.70
N LYS A 299 -14.85 5.22 7.51
CA LYS A 299 -15.98 4.46 6.96
C LYS A 299 -15.71 4.03 5.54
N VAL A 300 -16.22 2.86 5.17
CA VAL A 300 -16.28 2.44 3.77
C VAL A 300 -17.25 3.36 3.03
N VAL A 301 -16.79 4.03 2.00
CA VAL A 301 -17.62 4.93 1.17
C VAL A 301 -18.04 4.27 -0.13
N LYS A 302 -17.30 3.28 -0.61
CA LYS A 302 -17.59 2.56 -1.84
C LYS A 302 -16.88 1.21 -1.86
N GLN A 303 -17.48 0.25 -2.57
CA GLN A 303 -16.81 -0.97 -3.00
C GLN A 303 -16.95 -1.12 -4.52
N PHE A 304 -15.92 -1.60 -5.16
CA PHE A 304 -15.85 -1.84 -6.59
C PHE A 304 -15.57 -3.32 -6.84
N ASP A 305 -16.26 -3.92 -7.79
CA ASP A 305 -15.92 -5.23 -8.30
C ASP A 305 -14.66 -5.10 -9.17
N THR A 306 -13.69 -6.00 -8.97
CA THR A 306 -12.46 -6.00 -9.76
C THR A 306 -12.65 -6.66 -11.13
N HIS A 307 -13.80 -7.32 -11.36
CA HIS A 307 -14.07 -8.16 -12.55
C HIS A 307 -12.97 -9.19 -12.80
N GLY A 308 -12.25 -9.58 -11.75
CA GLY A 308 -11.20 -10.59 -11.76
C GLY A 308 -11.11 -11.30 -10.43
N LYS A 309 -10.27 -12.32 -10.36
CA LYS A 309 -10.17 -13.20 -9.19
C LYS A 309 -8.97 -12.87 -8.33
N LEU A 310 -9.16 -12.98 -7.03
CA LEU A 310 -8.12 -12.89 -6.01
C LEU A 310 -7.35 -11.56 -6.09
N PRO A 311 -8.02 -10.39 -5.92
CA PRO A 311 -7.30 -9.13 -5.77
C PRO A 311 -6.40 -9.24 -4.53
N PHE A 312 -5.10 -9.02 -4.72
CA PHE A 312 -4.15 -9.33 -3.67
C PHE A 312 -3.42 -8.08 -3.16
N TRP A 313 -2.82 -7.32 -4.06
CA TRP A 313 -2.06 -6.13 -3.71
C TRP A 313 -2.56 -4.88 -4.42
N VAL A 314 -2.30 -3.74 -3.80
CA VAL A 314 -2.70 -2.43 -4.33
C VAL A 314 -1.47 -1.53 -4.41
N ALA A 315 -1.32 -0.80 -5.51
CA ALA A 315 -0.32 0.25 -5.66
C ALA A 315 -0.97 1.57 -6.04
N VAL A 316 -0.48 2.66 -5.46
CA VAL A 316 -0.96 4.01 -5.69
C VAL A 316 0.23 4.91 -5.97
N ARG A 317 0.17 5.69 -7.07
CA ARG A 317 1.26 6.59 -7.42
C ARG A 317 1.59 7.56 -6.30
N GLY A 318 2.86 7.56 -5.89
CA GLY A 318 3.39 8.44 -4.85
C GLY A 318 3.06 8.00 -3.43
N ASN A 319 2.60 6.76 -3.27
CA ASN A 319 2.47 6.04 -2.02
C ASN A 319 2.75 4.56 -2.34
N ASN A 320 4.02 4.22 -2.38
CA ASN A 320 4.49 2.85 -2.61
C ASN A 320 4.82 2.20 -1.28
#